data_0c5b84c770cab4205b7cc45c16b3a368
#
_entry.id   0c5b84c770cab4205b7cc45c16b3a368
#
_cell.length_a   1.000
_cell.length_b   1.000
_cell.length_c   1.000
_cell.angle_alpha   90.00
_cell.angle_beta   90.00
_cell.angle_gamma   90.00
#
_symmetry.space_group_name_H-M   'P 1'
#
loop_
_entity.id
_entity.type
_entity.pdbx_description
1 polymer ?
#
loop_
_entity_poly.entity_id
_entity_poly.type
_entity_poly.pdbx_seq_one_letter_code
_entity_poly.pdbx_strand_id
1 'polypeptide(L)'
;MTVEYTKVRHQFGRPIGSFQGLKHRLSDLLLEVESLRSAVAYAASAVAEDSGEVPVVAALTKAYASDVYFHVAAENIQIHGGIGFTWEHDAHLYFKRAKSSELFLGDGNYHRERLATRIGV
;
A
#
# COMPACT_ATOMS: atom_id res chain seq x y z
N MET A 1 12.32 0.18 -5.28
CA MET A 1 12.57 1.63 -5.37
C MET A 1 13.07 2.16 -4.03
N THR A 2 12.25 2.34 -3.00
CA THR A 2 12.63 2.99 -1.72
C THR A 2 13.81 2.32 -1.01
N VAL A 3 13.79 0.99 -0.86
CA VAL A 3 14.89 0.25 -0.20
C VAL A 3 16.23 0.48 -0.92
N GLU A 4 16.25 0.42 -2.26
CA GLU A 4 17.48 0.65 -3.01
C GLU A 4 17.99 2.09 -2.87
N TYR A 5 17.07 3.06 -2.89
CA TYR A 5 17.42 4.45 -2.63
C TYR A 5 18.08 4.63 -1.25
N THR A 6 17.54 4.00 -0.20
CA THR A 6 18.09 4.13 1.15
C THR A 6 19.48 3.51 1.32
N LYS A 7 19.88 2.59 0.44
CA LYS A 7 21.23 1.99 0.43
C LYS A 7 22.28 2.92 -0.19
N VAL A 8 21.87 3.76 -1.16
CA VAL A 8 22.78 4.62 -1.93
C VAL A 8 22.81 6.07 -1.47
N ARG A 9 21.72 6.56 -0.89
CA ARG A 9 21.62 7.92 -0.38
C ARG A 9 22.37 8.05 0.95
N HIS A 10 23.32 8.95 1.04
CA HIS A 10 24.10 9.22 2.26
C HIS A 10 23.67 10.51 2.94
N GLN A 11 23.55 10.46 4.25
CA GLN A 11 23.46 11.61 5.15
C GLN A 11 24.18 11.29 6.47
N PHE A 12 24.74 12.31 7.10
CA PHE A 12 25.51 12.15 8.35
C PHE A 12 26.62 11.08 8.26
N GLY A 13 27.31 11.04 7.10
CA GLY A 13 28.45 10.17 6.86
C GLY A 13 28.14 8.70 6.58
N ARG A 14 26.86 8.31 6.43
CA ARG A 14 26.45 6.92 6.17
C ARG A 14 25.18 6.81 5.34
N PRO A 15 24.92 5.64 4.71
CA PRO A 15 23.65 5.40 4.01
C PRO A 15 22.46 5.63 4.93
N ILE A 16 21.40 6.29 4.42
CA ILE A 16 20.23 6.61 5.25
C ILE A 16 19.48 5.34 5.72
N GLY A 17 19.52 4.25 4.97
CA GLY A 17 18.98 2.95 5.37
C GLY A 17 19.70 2.31 6.56
N SER A 18 20.85 2.85 7.01
CA SER A 18 21.52 2.38 8.23
C SER A 18 20.88 2.90 9.52
N PHE A 19 20.03 3.94 9.43
CA PHE A 19 19.36 4.50 10.60
C PHE A 19 18.19 3.63 11.03
N GLN A 20 18.11 3.34 12.34
CA GLN A 20 17.09 2.45 12.91
C GLN A 20 15.66 2.90 12.59
N GLY A 21 15.38 4.21 12.68
CA GLY A 21 14.06 4.75 12.37
C GLY A 21 13.58 4.43 10.95
N LEU A 22 14.48 4.51 9.95
CA LEU A 22 14.17 4.13 8.56
C LEU A 22 14.05 2.63 8.37
N LYS A 23 14.91 1.83 9.04
CA LYS A 23 14.83 0.36 8.99
C LYS A 23 13.47 -0.14 9.49
N HIS A 24 13.02 0.34 10.65
CA HIS A 24 11.73 -0.05 11.22
C HIS A 24 10.58 0.38 10.31
N ARG A 25 10.58 1.63 9.86
CA ARG A 25 9.57 2.14 8.92
C ARG A 25 9.48 1.31 7.64
N LEU A 26 10.61 0.94 7.03
CA LEU A 26 10.64 0.07 5.85
C LEU A 26 10.15 -1.35 6.16
N SER A 27 10.43 -1.87 7.35
CA SER A 27 9.94 -3.18 7.78
C SER A 27 8.42 -3.18 7.97
N ASP A 28 7.86 -2.14 8.57
CA ASP A 28 6.41 -1.98 8.74
C ASP A 28 5.71 -1.89 7.38
N LEU A 29 6.25 -1.10 6.45
CA LEU A 29 5.73 -1.02 5.08
C LEU A 29 5.79 -2.36 4.35
N LEU A 30 6.83 -3.17 4.57
CA LEU A 30 6.93 -4.50 3.99
C LEU A 30 5.84 -5.43 4.55
N LEU A 31 5.59 -5.38 5.86
CA LEU A 31 4.50 -6.16 6.49
C LEU A 31 3.14 -5.81 5.90
N GLU A 32 2.85 -4.53 5.69
CA GLU A 32 1.61 -4.08 5.05
C GLU A 32 1.49 -4.62 3.61
N VAL A 33 2.54 -4.53 2.82
CA VAL A 33 2.56 -5.01 1.43
C VAL A 33 2.38 -6.52 1.35
N GLU A 34 3.06 -7.30 2.19
CA GLU A 34 2.94 -8.77 2.18
C GLU A 34 1.57 -9.23 2.69
N SER A 35 1.01 -8.54 3.69
CA SER A 35 -0.36 -8.79 4.16
C SER A 35 -1.38 -8.51 3.06
N LEU A 36 -1.21 -7.39 2.34
CA LEU A 36 -2.07 -7.06 1.20
C LEU A 36 -1.93 -8.09 0.07
N ARG A 37 -0.71 -8.53 -0.23
CA ARG A 37 -0.46 -9.57 -1.25
C ARG A 37 -1.22 -10.86 -0.92
N SER A 38 -1.20 -11.27 0.35
CA SER A 38 -1.93 -12.44 0.83
C SER A 38 -3.44 -12.25 0.71
N ALA A 39 -3.97 -11.09 1.08
CA ALA A 39 -5.40 -10.77 0.96
C ALA A 39 -5.86 -10.80 -0.51
N VAL A 40 -5.07 -10.25 -1.43
CA VAL A 40 -5.39 -10.26 -2.87
C VAL A 40 -5.34 -11.69 -3.42
N ALA A 41 -4.35 -12.48 -3.03
CA ALA A 41 -4.25 -13.88 -3.46
C ALA A 41 -5.46 -14.70 -2.99
N TYR A 42 -5.87 -14.53 -1.73
CA TYR A 42 -7.07 -15.18 -1.19
C TYR A 42 -8.35 -14.73 -1.91
N ALA A 43 -8.51 -13.43 -2.16
CA ALA A 43 -9.66 -12.92 -2.89
C ALA A 43 -9.74 -13.48 -4.31
N ALA A 44 -8.59 -13.59 -5.00
CA ALA A 44 -8.52 -14.17 -6.35
C ALA A 44 -8.89 -15.66 -6.34
N SER A 45 -8.42 -16.43 -5.36
CA SER A 45 -8.82 -17.86 -5.18
C SER A 45 -10.32 -17.98 -4.94
N ALA A 46 -10.89 -17.19 -4.03
CA ALA A 46 -12.31 -17.20 -3.74
C ALA A 46 -13.16 -16.92 -4.99
N VAL A 47 -12.73 -16.00 -5.83
CA VAL A 47 -13.40 -15.71 -7.12
C VAL A 47 -13.27 -16.88 -8.09
N ALA A 48 -12.09 -17.49 -8.19
CA ALA A 48 -11.86 -18.62 -9.11
C ALA A 48 -12.66 -19.87 -8.72
N GLU A 49 -12.94 -20.04 -7.43
CA GLU A 49 -13.70 -21.17 -6.88
C GLU A 49 -15.22 -20.89 -6.76
N ASP A 50 -15.67 -19.72 -7.22
CA ASP A 50 -17.06 -19.25 -7.09
C ASP A 50 -17.59 -19.35 -5.65
N SER A 51 -16.73 -18.99 -4.69
CA SER A 51 -17.02 -19.08 -3.26
C SER A 51 -18.12 -18.09 -2.85
N GLY A 52 -19.03 -18.51 -1.97
CA GLY A 52 -20.01 -17.62 -1.35
C GLY A 52 -19.42 -16.48 -0.52
N GLU A 53 -18.12 -16.55 -0.19
CA GLU A 53 -17.38 -15.51 0.54
C GLU A 53 -16.94 -14.32 -0.34
N VAL A 54 -16.99 -14.45 -1.67
CA VAL A 54 -16.53 -13.40 -2.61
C VAL A 54 -17.02 -12.00 -2.22
N PRO A 55 -18.31 -11.76 -1.89
CA PRO A 55 -18.77 -10.43 -1.54
C PRO A 55 -18.11 -9.84 -0.30
N VAL A 56 -17.79 -10.66 0.69
CA VAL A 56 -17.11 -10.26 1.94
C VAL A 56 -15.64 -9.99 1.67
N VAL A 57 -14.95 -10.95 1.05
CA VAL A 57 -13.51 -10.89 0.78
C VAL A 57 -13.16 -9.75 -0.17
N ALA A 58 -13.99 -9.51 -1.20
CA ALA A 58 -13.77 -8.40 -2.13
C ALA A 58 -13.88 -7.04 -1.43
N ALA A 59 -14.87 -6.85 -0.57
CA ALA A 59 -15.04 -5.60 0.18
C ALA A 59 -13.87 -5.37 1.16
N LEU A 60 -13.50 -6.41 1.92
CA LEU A 60 -12.35 -6.39 2.83
C LEU A 60 -11.05 -6.06 2.11
N THR A 61 -10.76 -6.80 1.04
CA THR A 61 -9.51 -6.63 0.29
C THR A 61 -9.43 -5.25 -0.34
N LYS A 62 -10.53 -4.74 -0.93
CA LYS A 62 -10.54 -3.41 -1.53
C LYS A 62 -10.36 -2.30 -0.51
N ALA A 63 -11.01 -2.38 0.65
CA ALA A 63 -10.83 -1.41 1.73
C ALA A 63 -9.36 -1.38 2.20
N TYR A 64 -8.79 -2.53 2.51
CA TYR A 64 -7.41 -2.65 2.96
C TYR A 64 -6.40 -2.23 1.89
N ALA A 65 -6.60 -2.65 0.64
CA ALA A 65 -5.73 -2.27 -0.48
C ALA A 65 -5.68 -0.77 -0.71
N SER A 66 -6.81 -0.08 -0.57
CA SER A 66 -6.87 1.37 -0.73
C SER A 66 -5.98 2.10 0.27
N ASP A 67 -6.06 1.71 1.54
CA ASP A 67 -5.25 2.31 2.61
C ASP A 67 -3.76 2.00 2.45
N VAL A 68 -3.43 0.72 2.30
CA VAL A 68 -2.03 0.27 2.20
C VAL A 68 -1.33 0.87 0.99
N TYR A 69 -1.96 0.83 -0.19
CA TYR A 69 -1.33 1.36 -1.40
C TYR A 69 -1.08 2.87 -1.29
N PHE A 70 -2.06 3.61 -0.78
CA PHE A 70 -1.89 5.05 -0.58
C PHE A 70 -0.80 5.37 0.45
N HIS A 71 -0.81 4.68 1.60
CA HIS A 71 0.19 4.83 2.65
C HIS A 71 1.60 4.53 2.14
N VAL A 72 1.81 3.37 1.53
CA VAL A 72 3.12 2.96 0.99
C VAL A 72 3.62 3.92 -0.09
N ALA A 73 2.74 4.41 -0.97
CA ALA A 73 3.11 5.37 -2.00
C ALA A 73 3.48 6.73 -1.41
N ALA A 74 2.78 7.19 -0.37
CA ALA A 74 3.10 8.41 0.36
C ALA A 74 4.46 8.30 1.06
N GLU A 75 4.72 7.17 1.74
CA GLU A 75 5.98 6.87 2.40
C GLU A 75 7.15 6.78 1.41
N ASN A 76 6.92 6.23 0.22
CA ASN A 76 7.91 6.23 -0.86
C ASN A 76 8.35 7.66 -1.21
N ILE A 77 7.41 8.59 -1.39
CA ILE A 77 7.74 10.00 -1.63
C ILE A 77 8.49 10.59 -0.43
N GLN A 78 7.98 10.37 0.78
CA GLN A 78 8.56 10.93 2.01
C GLN A 78 10.02 10.49 2.22
N ILE A 79 10.34 9.21 1.97
CA ILE A 79 11.69 8.67 2.15
C ILE A 79 12.65 9.19 1.07
N HIS A 80 12.17 9.41 -0.16
CA HIS A 80 12.97 10.04 -1.21
C HIS A 80 13.22 11.52 -0.95
N GLY A 81 12.39 12.18 -0.12
CA GLY A 81 12.49 13.60 0.17
C GLY A 81 12.24 14.48 -1.06
N GLY A 82 13.00 15.56 -1.20
CA GLY A 82 12.78 16.53 -2.29
C GLY A 82 12.71 15.91 -3.69
N ILE A 83 13.54 14.93 -4.00
CA ILE A 83 13.54 14.28 -5.32
C ILE A 83 12.24 13.52 -5.59
N GLY A 84 11.60 12.96 -4.56
CA GLY A 84 10.33 12.24 -4.69
C GLY A 84 9.16 13.11 -5.17
N PHE A 85 9.28 14.43 -5.05
CA PHE A 85 8.29 15.40 -5.54
C PHE A 85 8.59 15.93 -6.94
N THR A 86 9.72 15.60 -7.51
CA THR A 86 10.11 16.11 -8.84
C THR A 86 9.51 15.27 -9.94
N TRP A 87 9.38 15.86 -11.14
CA TRP A 87 8.87 15.16 -12.32
C TRP A 87 9.86 14.14 -12.88
N GLU A 88 11.14 14.24 -12.52
CA GLU A 88 12.21 13.34 -12.95
C GLU A 88 12.19 12.00 -12.21
N HIS A 89 11.46 11.91 -11.08
CA HIS A 89 11.41 10.71 -10.26
C HIS A 89 10.03 10.05 -10.31
N ASP A 90 9.98 8.73 -10.50
CA ASP A 90 8.74 7.98 -10.71
C ASP A 90 7.83 7.85 -9.47
N ALA A 91 8.29 8.26 -8.27
CA ALA A 91 7.52 8.12 -7.03
C ALA A 91 6.13 8.76 -7.13
N HIS A 92 6.02 9.93 -7.77
CA HIS A 92 4.75 10.64 -7.94
C HIS A 92 3.74 9.87 -8.81
N LEU A 93 4.21 9.03 -9.75
CA LEU A 93 3.33 8.20 -10.60
C LEU A 93 2.60 7.16 -9.76
N TYR A 94 3.32 6.50 -8.85
CA TYR A 94 2.73 5.53 -7.93
C TYR A 94 1.75 6.20 -6.95
N PHE A 95 2.07 7.38 -6.44
CA PHE A 95 1.18 8.13 -5.56
C PHE A 95 -0.13 8.53 -6.26
N LYS A 96 -0.05 9.08 -7.47
CA LYS A 96 -1.23 9.41 -8.28
C LYS A 96 -2.05 8.16 -8.61
N ARG A 97 -1.38 7.06 -8.96
CA ARG A 97 -2.05 5.78 -9.24
C ARG A 97 -2.74 5.23 -8.00
N ALA A 98 -2.12 5.33 -6.82
CA ALA A 98 -2.73 4.90 -5.56
C ALA A 98 -4.04 5.65 -5.31
N LYS A 99 -4.04 6.99 -5.46
CA LYS A 99 -5.25 7.80 -5.30
C LYS A 99 -6.33 7.49 -6.32
N SER A 100 -5.97 7.31 -7.58
CA SER A 100 -6.91 6.90 -8.63
C SER A 100 -7.51 5.51 -8.32
N SER A 101 -6.68 4.56 -7.88
CA SER A 101 -7.13 3.21 -7.53
C SER A 101 -8.00 3.18 -6.29
N GLU A 102 -7.73 4.04 -5.29
CA GLU A 102 -8.57 4.20 -4.10
C GLU A 102 -10.00 4.59 -4.46
N LEU A 103 -10.16 5.58 -5.35
CA LEU A 103 -11.47 6.10 -5.74
C LEU A 103 -12.22 5.18 -6.72
N PHE A 104 -11.50 4.37 -7.47
CA PHE A 104 -12.10 3.50 -8.48
C PHE A 104 -12.96 2.41 -7.87
N LEU A 105 -14.23 2.33 -8.29
CA LEU A 105 -15.24 1.38 -7.80
C LEU A 105 -15.60 1.54 -6.31
N GLY A 106 -15.43 2.72 -5.76
CA GLY A 106 -15.67 3.03 -4.36
C GLY A 106 -14.40 3.08 -3.51
N ASP A 107 -14.37 3.99 -2.57
CA ASP A 107 -13.26 4.18 -1.65
C ASP A 107 -13.24 3.17 -0.49
N GLY A 108 -12.23 3.28 0.39
CA GLY A 108 -12.08 2.41 1.54
C GLY A 108 -13.28 2.46 2.49
N ASN A 109 -13.89 3.64 2.70
CA ASN A 109 -15.04 3.79 3.59
C ASN A 109 -16.29 3.13 3.00
N TYR A 110 -16.56 3.34 1.72
CA TYR A 110 -17.65 2.66 1.02
C TYR A 110 -17.55 1.13 1.15
N HIS A 111 -16.35 0.58 1.00
CA HIS A 111 -16.14 -0.87 1.12
C HIS A 111 -16.22 -1.37 2.56
N ARG A 112 -15.82 -0.56 3.57
CA ARG A 112 -16.01 -0.90 4.98
C ARG A 112 -17.51 -0.98 5.36
N GLU A 113 -18.32 -0.05 4.91
CA GLU A 113 -19.79 -0.10 5.12
C GLU A 113 -20.41 -1.35 4.49
N ARG A 114 -19.98 -1.69 3.27
CA ARG A 114 -20.41 -2.92 2.61
C ARG A 114 -19.96 -4.17 3.36
N LEU A 115 -18.77 -4.18 3.89
CA LEU A 115 -18.25 -5.28 4.70
C LEU A 115 -19.06 -5.43 5.98
N ALA A 116 -19.25 -4.34 6.74
CA ALA A 116 -20.02 -4.30 7.98
C ALA A 116 -21.43 -4.89 7.77
N THR A 117 -22.16 -4.41 6.76
CA THR A 117 -23.49 -4.94 6.40
C THR A 117 -23.46 -6.44 6.13
N ARG A 118 -22.43 -6.96 5.46
CA ARG A 118 -22.33 -8.39 5.09
C ARG A 118 -21.98 -9.31 6.25
N ILE A 119 -21.25 -8.82 7.23
CA ILE A 119 -20.92 -9.57 8.45
C ILE A 119 -21.95 -9.35 9.58
N GLY A 120 -22.97 -8.54 9.36
CA GLY A 120 -24.10 -8.37 10.27
C GLY A 120 -23.88 -7.35 11.38
N VAL A 121 -23.04 -6.33 11.16
CA VAL A 121 -22.81 -5.20 12.08
C VAL A 121 -23.17 -3.88 11.43
#